data_b17d61d3c9f3169031659e8e972a9365
#
_entry.id   b17d61d3c9f3169031659e8e972a9365
#
_cell.length_a   1.000
_cell.length_b   1.000
_cell.length_c   1.000
_cell.angle_alpha   90.00
_cell.angle_beta   90.00
_cell.angle_gamma   90.00
#
_symmetry.space_group_name_H-M   'P 1'
#
loop_
_entity.id
_entity.type
_entity.pdbx_description
1 polymer ?
#
loop_
_entity_poly.entity_id
_entity_poly.type
_entity_poly.pdbx_seq_one_letter_code
_entity_poly.pdbx_strand_id
1 'polypeptide(L)'
;DSALVHSIYMQIQVPFFTTFRHYHPDDKLLFFSNLDQFPDYLERLFKELRIETVTLPYLCIPPKGWYGAWRNQFYLYDILRYMEKRMQADDTLLICDADCLCMRPLEQLFSDTRKYGSALYDASDRPDLKVNGITLKEMTDIYNDCYGEKEKAELVHYYGGEFISLRGDVVARINEAYPTLWNYNLERFAANQPKLNEEAHFLSVVATRLNIHNNIANQYVKRLWTYPKYNTVEKGDEQLAVWHLPYEKKRGLYLLYKHFVNHPTFDDEEAFRKKASAYTGVPTVTFGKRIRDFITILLLKIKDKCIY
;
A
#
# COMPACT_ATOMS: atom_id res chain seq x y z
N ASP A 1 9.32 13.30 -9.65
CA ASP A 1 7.90 13.63 -9.45
C ASP A 1 7.76 15.15 -9.32
N SER A 2 6.64 15.72 -9.79
CA SER A 2 6.40 17.15 -9.64
C SER A 2 6.18 17.50 -8.16
N ALA A 3 6.48 18.74 -7.76
CA ALA A 3 6.22 19.25 -6.41
C ALA A 3 4.75 19.04 -5.99
N LEU A 4 3.82 19.15 -6.94
CA LEU A 4 2.40 18.86 -6.71
C LEU A 4 2.15 17.40 -6.31
N VAL A 5 2.80 16.44 -6.99
CA VAL A 5 2.64 15.01 -6.67
C VAL A 5 3.14 14.75 -5.26
N HIS A 6 4.32 15.25 -4.92
CA HIS A 6 4.89 15.12 -3.57
C HIS A 6 3.96 15.73 -2.51
N SER A 7 3.47 16.95 -2.74
CA SER A 7 2.51 17.61 -1.85
C SER A 7 1.23 16.78 -1.64
N ILE A 8 0.68 16.17 -2.70
CA ILE A 8 -0.52 15.33 -2.59
C ILE A 8 -0.24 14.08 -1.72
N TYR A 9 0.91 13.42 -1.89
CA TYR A 9 1.25 12.26 -1.04
C TYR A 9 1.38 12.64 0.44
N MET A 10 1.91 13.83 0.76
CA MET A 10 1.92 14.33 2.14
C MET A 10 0.52 14.65 2.66
N GLN A 11 -0.36 15.22 1.82
CA GLN A 11 -1.72 15.59 2.20
C GLN A 11 -2.62 14.40 2.50
N ILE A 12 -2.51 13.31 1.73
CA ILE A 12 -3.35 12.12 1.95
C ILE A 12 -2.96 11.33 3.20
N GLN A 13 -1.79 11.58 3.82
CA GLN A 13 -1.46 11.06 5.14
C GLN A 13 -2.47 11.52 6.20
N VAL A 14 -3.08 12.70 6.04
CA VAL A 14 -4.03 13.23 7.01
C VAL A 14 -5.27 12.33 7.12
N PRO A 15 -6.07 12.06 6.08
CA PRO A 15 -7.19 11.15 6.19
C PRO A 15 -6.77 9.71 6.51
N PHE A 16 -5.62 9.25 6.02
CA PHE A 16 -5.06 7.94 6.35
C PHE A 16 -4.92 7.78 7.88
N PHE A 17 -4.06 8.57 8.51
CA PHE A 17 -3.79 8.44 9.93
C PHE A 17 -5.00 8.81 10.81
N THR A 18 -5.83 9.76 10.39
CA THR A 18 -7.07 10.10 11.12
C THR A 18 -7.98 8.88 11.22
N THR A 19 -8.22 8.17 10.12
CA THR A 19 -9.10 7.01 10.12
C THR A 19 -8.51 5.81 10.84
N PHE A 20 -7.22 5.53 10.67
CA PHE A 20 -6.56 4.46 11.41
C PHE A 20 -6.53 4.74 12.92
N ARG A 21 -6.21 5.97 13.36
CA ARG A 21 -6.21 6.31 14.79
C ARG A 21 -7.61 6.24 15.42
N HIS A 22 -8.66 6.57 14.65
CA HIS A 22 -10.03 6.48 15.15
C HIS A 22 -10.41 5.03 15.53
N TYR A 23 -10.17 4.08 14.62
CA TYR A 23 -10.52 2.67 14.84
C TYR A 23 -9.48 1.90 15.66
N HIS A 24 -8.27 2.42 15.79
CA HIS A 24 -7.13 1.81 16.50
C HIS A 24 -6.50 2.82 17.46
N PRO A 25 -7.22 3.22 18.53
CA PRO A 25 -6.79 4.31 19.41
C PRO A 25 -5.51 3.98 20.21
N ASP A 26 -5.27 2.70 20.49
CA ASP A 26 -4.16 2.22 21.31
C ASP A 26 -3.02 1.58 20.52
N ASP A 27 -3.24 1.29 19.22
CA ASP A 27 -2.23 0.69 18.38
C ASP A 27 -1.09 1.67 18.06
N LYS A 28 0.11 1.12 17.88
CA LYS A 28 1.28 1.88 17.48
C LYS A 28 1.23 2.20 16.00
N LEU A 29 1.08 3.48 15.66
CA LEU A 29 1.11 3.96 14.30
C LEU A 29 2.48 4.55 13.97
N LEU A 30 3.09 4.10 12.87
CA LEU A 30 4.43 4.49 12.44
C LEU A 30 4.35 5.18 11.07
N PHE A 31 5.12 6.25 10.91
CA PHE A 31 5.37 6.88 9.62
C PHE A 31 6.85 6.78 9.28
N PHE A 32 7.16 6.00 8.25
CA PHE A 32 8.52 5.84 7.74
C PHE A 32 8.81 6.83 6.62
N SER A 33 9.94 7.50 6.70
CA SER A 33 10.40 8.42 5.66
C SER A 33 11.93 8.45 5.59
N ASN A 34 12.45 8.74 4.42
CA ASN A 34 13.87 9.10 4.26
C ASN A 34 14.10 10.62 4.36
N LEU A 35 13.06 11.39 4.68
CA LEU A 35 13.10 12.81 4.96
C LEU A 35 13.01 13.04 6.48
N ASP A 36 13.60 14.12 6.94
CA ASP A 36 13.63 14.55 8.34
C ASP A 36 12.78 15.81 8.62
N GLN A 37 12.20 16.40 7.57
CA GLN A 37 11.37 17.60 7.66
C GLN A 37 10.05 17.39 6.93
N PHE A 38 8.97 17.81 7.57
CA PHE A 38 7.61 17.68 7.04
C PHE A 38 6.88 19.02 7.07
N PRO A 39 5.82 19.21 6.27
CA PRO A 39 4.96 20.38 6.38
C PRO A 39 4.35 20.50 7.78
N ASP A 40 4.23 21.73 8.31
CA ASP A 40 3.72 22.03 9.67
C ASP A 40 2.40 21.32 10.02
N TYR A 41 1.50 21.20 9.04
CA TYR A 41 0.22 20.51 9.28
C TYR A 41 0.41 19.01 9.52
N LEU A 42 1.44 18.40 8.95
CA LEU A 42 1.71 16.98 9.11
C LEU A 42 2.44 16.73 10.46
N GLU A 43 3.36 17.61 10.86
CA GLU A 43 3.99 17.56 12.18
C GLU A 43 2.95 17.72 13.29
N ARG A 44 2.00 18.65 13.14
CA ARG A 44 0.87 18.79 14.07
C ARG A 44 0.03 17.52 14.14
N LEU A 45 -0.32 16.93 12.98
CA LEU A 45 -1.07 15.69 12.89
C LEU A 45 -0.35 14.56 13.65
N PHE A 46 0.94 14.38 13.40
CA PHE A 46 1.72 13.31 14.03
C PHE A 46 1.72 13.45 15.55
N LYS A 47 1.89 14.66 16.06
CA LYS A 47 1.83 14.94 17.49
C LYS A 47 0.43 14.67 18.06
N GLU A 48 -0.63 15.17 17.41
CA GLU A 48 -2.01 15.06 17.90
C GLU A 48 -2.50 13.60 17.89
N LEU A 49 -2.19 12.86 16.82
CA LEU A 49 -2.58 11.46 16.68
C LEU A 49 -1.54 10.48 17.26
N ARG A 50 -0.50 10.95 17.95
CA ARG A 50 0.55 10.11 18.54
C ARG A 50 1.18 9.17 17.50
N ILE A 51 1.52 9.70 16.31
CA ILE A 51 2.21 8.95 15.26
C ILE A 51 3.72 9.02 15.53
N GLU A 52 4.38 7.87 15.60
CA GLU A 52 5.84 7.82 15.70
C GLU A 52 6.45 7.97 14.30
N THR A 53 7.29 8.97 14.12
CA THR A 53 8.04 9.17 12.89
C THR A 53 9.39 8.45 12.95
N VAL A 54 9.71 7.70 11.89
CA VAL A 54 10.97 6.97 11.79
C VAL A 54 11.71 7.45 10.55
N THR A 55 12.81 8.17 10.74
CA THR A 55 13.72 8.51 9.65
C THR A 55 14.57 7.29 9.32
N LEU A 56 14.36 6.71 8.15
CA LEU A 56 15.03 5.51 7.70
C LEU A 56 15.65 5.72 6.32
N PRO A 57 16.96 5.48 6.13
CA PRO A 57 17.58 5.62 4.83
C PRO A 57 17.04 4.58 3.85
N TYR A 58 16.89 4.98 2.58
CA TYR A 58 16.53 4.08 1.51
C TYR A 58 17.79 3.36 1.00
N LEU A 59 17.95 2.08 1.32
CA LEU A 59 19.12 1.26 0.99
C LEU A 59 18.82 0.20 -0.09
N CYS A 60 17.59 -0.33 -0.12
CA CYS A 60 17.16 -1.31 -1.12
C CYS A 60 16.88 -0.66 -2.48
N ILE A 61 17.85 0.05 -3.05
CA ILE A 61 17.69 0.84 -4.28
C ILE A 61 18.00 -0.03 -5.50
N PRO A 62 17.02 -0.31 -6.38
CA PRO A 62 17.31 -0.96 -7.65
C PRO A 62 18.25 -0.14 -8.53
N PRO A 63 19.10 -0.77 -9.38
CA PRO A 63 19.95 -0.07 -10.31
C PRO A 63 19.19 0.89 -11.24
N LYS A 64 19.87 1.89 -11.75
CA LYS A 64 19.31 2.78 -12.78
C LYS A 64 18.92 1.97 -14.02
N GLY A 65 17.71 2.17 -14.53
CA GLY A 65 17.18 1.43 -15.67
C GLY A 65 16.50 0.10 -15.30
N TRP A 66 16.36 -0.19 -14.01
CA TRP A 66 15.71 -1.42 -13.52
C TRP A 66 14.31 -1.62 -14.11
N TYR A 67 13.43 -0.63 -13.92
CA TYR A 67 12.10 -0.54 -14.49
C TYR A 67 11.67 0.93 -14.54
N GLY A 68 10.70 1.26 -15.42
CA GLY A 68 10.26 2.65 -15.62
C GLY A 68 9.44 3.28 -14.50
N ALA A 69 8.98 2.48 -13.52
CA ALA A 69 8.14 2.89 -12.40
C ALA A 69 8.49 2.10 -11.13
N TRP A 70 7.86 2.45 -10.00
CA TRP A 70 7.84 1.68 -8.74
C TRP A 70 9.19 1.46 -8.04
N ARG A 71 10.25 2.11 -8.49
CA ARG A 71 11.60 1.94 -7.94
C ARG A 71 11.66 2.24 -6.44
N ASN A 72 10.92 3.24 -5.98
CA ASN A 72 10.95 3.68 -4.58
C ASN A 72 10.18 2.73 -3.63
N GLN A 73 9.35 1.84 -4.14
CA GLN A 73 8.58 0.91 -3.33
C GLN A 73 9.44 -0.18 -2.70
N PHE A 74 10.64 -0.44 -3.23
CA PHE A 74 11.63 -1.32 -2.57
C PHE A 74 12.05 -0.85 -1.17
N TYR A 75 11.69 0.38 -0.78
CA TYR A 75 11.79 0.87 0.59
C TYR A 75 11.06 -0.02 1.62
N LEU A 76 10.06 -0.79 1.18
CA LEU A 76 9.41 -1.83 1.98
C LEU A 76 10.42 -2.73 2.70
N TYR A 77 11.48 -3.16 2.01
CA TYR A 77 12.46 -4.09 2.60
C TYR A 77 13.37 -3.42 3.62
N ASP A 78 13.61 -2.13 3.52
CA ASP A 78 14.30 -1.37 4.58
C ASP A 78 13.39 -1.26 5.83
N ILE A 79 12.09 -1.05 5.64
CA ILE A 79 11.09 -1.06 6.72
C ILE A 79 11.04 -2.43 7.40
N LEU A 80 10.96 -3.52 6.65
CA LEU A 80 10.92 -4.87 7.22
C LEU A 80 12.19 -5.19 8.03
N ARG A 81 13.39 -4.80 7.57
CA ARG A 81 14.65 -4.94 8.33
C ARG A 81 14.67 -4.11 9.61
N TYR A 82 14.06 -2.93 9.58
CA TYR A 82 13.94 -2.09 10.77
C TYR A 82 12.98 -2.71 11.78
N MET A 83 11.84 -3.22 11.32
CA MET A 83 10.79 -3.80 12.16
C MET A 83 11.22 -5.14 12.78
N GLU A 84 11.94 -5.99 12.07
CA GLU A 84 12.48 -7.25 12.60
C GLU A 84 13.20 -7.08 13.94
N LYS A 85 13.97 -5.99 14.09
CA LYS A 85 14.74 -5.71 15.31
C LYS A 85 13.88 -5.19 16.49
N ARG A 86 12.60 -4.98 16.28
CA ARG A 86 11.68 -4.31 17.21
C ARG A 86 10.43 -5.08 17.54
N MET A 87 10.10 -6.06 16.72
CA MET A 87 8.94 -6.91 16.91
C MET A 87 9.29 -8.16 17.70
N GLN A 88 8.35 -8.60 18.53
CA GLN A 88 8.35 -9.97 19.06
C GLN A 88 7.78 -10.93 18.01
N ALA A 89 8.00 -12.22 18.17
CA ALA A 89 7.58 -13.24 17.20
C ALA A 89 6.07 -13.20 16.90
N ASP A 90 5.24 -12.92 17.92
CA ASP A 90 3.77 -12.91 17.82
C ASP A 90 3.17 -11.51 17.56
N ASP A 91 3.99 -10.46 17.50
CA ASP A 91 3.52 -9.14 17.09
C ASP A 91 2.97 -9.18 15.67
N THR A 92 2.05 -8.27 15.37
CA THR A 92 1.52 -8.09 14.01
C THR A 92 1.91 -6.74 13.46
N LEU A 93 2.38 -6.71 12.22
CA LEU A 93 2.69 -5.51 11.45
C LEU A 93 1.72 -5.40 10.29
N LEU A 94 1.02 -4.28 10.19
CA LEU A 94 0.23 -3.93 9.01
C LEU A 94 0.93 -2.79 8.26
N ILE A 95 1.23 -3.01 6.99
CA ILE A 95 1.76 -2.01 6.06
C ILE A 95 0.68 -1.69 5.05
N CYS A 96 0.36 -0.41 4.90
CA CYS A 96 -0.64 0.09 3.96
C CYS A 96 -0.10 1.27 3.16
N ASP A 97 -0.55 1.38 1.91
CA ASP A 97 -0.39 2.60 1.13
C ASP A 97 -1.21 3.75 1.72
N ALA A 98 -0.69 4.97 1.61
CA ALA A 98 -1.33 6.19 2.16
C ALA A 98 -2.67 6.55 1.51
N ASP A 99 -3.03 5.93 0.39
CA ASP A 99 -4.34 6.08 -0.25
C ASP A 99 -5.38 5.05 0.22
N CYS A 100 -5.11 4.42 1.37
CA CYS A 100 -6.08 3.62 2.12
C CYS A 100 -6.85 4.49 3.13
N LEU A 101 -8.11 4.14 3.37
CA LEU A 101 -8.93 4.63 4.48
C LEU A 101 -9.33 3.44 5.35
N CYS A 102 -9.09 3.52 6.64
CA CYS A 102 -9.66 2.59 7.61
C CYS A 102 -11.12 2.96 7.86
N MET A 103 -12.05 2.06 7.58
CA MET A 103 -13.50 2.29 7.64
C MET A 103 -14.17 1.47 8.75
N ARG A 104 -13.46 0.51 9.33
CA ARG A 104 -13.90 -0.39 10.40
C ARG A 104 -12.71 -0.92 11.19
N PRO A 105 -12.91 -1.42 12.42
CA PRO A 105 -11.89 -2.09 13.21
C PRO A 105 -11.24 -3.29 12.48
N LEU A 106 -9.96 -3.57 12.77
CA LEU A 106 -9.14 -4.61 12.11
C LEU A 106 -8.71 -5.74 13.07
N GLU A 107 -9.34 -5.88 14.24
CA GLU A 107 -8.96 -6.89 15.24
C GLU A 107 -9.02 -8.32 14.67
N GLN A 108 -10.00 -8.59 13.79
CA GLN A 108 -10.10 -9.90 13.16
C GLN A 108 -8.96 -10.14 12.17
N LEU A 109 -8.55 -9.11 11.39
CA LEU A 109 -7.38 -9.18 10.53
C LEU A 109 -6.12 -9.53 11.34
N PHE A 110 -5.91 -8.86 12.48
CA PHE A 110 -4.75 -9.12 13.33
C PHE A 110 -4.81 -10.51 13.96
N SER A 111 -6.00 -10.99 14.33
CA SER A 111 -6.21 -12.36 14.79
C SER A 111 -5.86 -13.38 13.71
N ASP A 112 -6.32 -13.17 12.49
CA ASP A 112 -6.02 -14.02 11.34
C ASP A 112 -4.52 -13.99 10.98
N THR A 113 -3.90 -12.82 11.03
CA THR A 113 -2.46 -12.67 10.81
C THR A 113 -1.65 -13.45 11.86
N ARG A 114 -2.03 -13.39 13.15
CA ARG A 114 -1.38 -14.19 14.19
C ARG A 114 -1.54 -15.68 13.94
N LYS A 115 -2.72 -16.11 13.53
CA LYS A 115 -3.04 -17.51 13.30
C LYS A 115 -2.30 -18.10 12.09
N TYR A 116 -2.25 -17.36 10.98
CA TYR A 116 -1.75 -17.87 9.70
C TYR A 116 -0.34 -17.36 9.34
N GLY A 117 0.21 -16.44 10.12
CA GLY A 117 1.52 -15.82 9.91
C GLY A 117 1.48 -14.60 9.00
N SER A 118 0.50 -14.53 8.12
CA SER A 118 0.31 -13.40 7.18
C SER A 118 -1.16 -13.24 6.81
N ALA A 119 -1.51 -12.06 6.31
CA ALA A 119 -2.71 -11.81 5.53
C ALA A 119 -2.33 -10.90 4.35
N LEU A 120 -2.35 -11.46 3.14
CA LEU A 120 -1.90 -10.82 1.92
C LEU A 120 -3.10 -10.51 1.02
N TYR A 121 -3.01 -9.39 0.28
CA TYR A 121 -3.99 -9.01 -0.72
C TYR A 121 -3.63 -9.65 -2.06
N ASP A 122 -4.33 -10.73 -2.42
CA ASP A 122 -4.18 -11.40 -3.71
C ASP A 122 -4.92 -10.60 -4.80
N ALA A 123 -4.16 -10.03 -5.72
CA ALA A 123 -4.63 -9.28 -6.87
C ALA A 123 -4.47 -10.06 -8.18
N SER A 124 -4.35 -11.40 -8.09
CA SER A 124 -4.24 -12.28 -9.26
C SER A 124 -5.60 -12.49 -9.89
N ASP A 125 -5.78 -12.02 -11.14
CA ASP A 125 -7.03 -12.26 -11.88
C ASP A 125 -6.91 -13.51 -12.78
N ARG A 126 -5.76 -13.66 -13.46
CA ARG A 126 -5.51 -14.76 -14.42
C ARG A 126 -4.01 -14.87 -14.73
N PRO A 127 -3.53 -16.09 -15.13
CA PRO A 127 -2.10 -16.36 -15.32
C PRO A 127 -1.41 -15.50 -16.40
N ASP A 128 -2.13 -15.09 -17.43
CA ASP A 128 -1.65 -14.27 -18.55
C ASP A 128 -1.74 -12.76 -18.27
N LEU A 129 -2.32 -12.36 -17.13
CA LEU A 129 -2.38 -10.96 -16.73
C LEU A 129 -0.98 -10.39 -16.57
N LYS A 130 -0.71 -9.31 -17.30
CA LYS A 130 0.54 -8.59 -17.20
C LYS A 130 0.45 -7.52 -16.12
N VAL A 131 1.15 -7.71 -15.02
CA VAL A 131 1.25 -6.75 -13.91
C VAL A 131 2.64 -6.12 -13.94
N ASN A 132 2.69 -4.81 -14.06
CA ASN A 132 3.94 -4.03 -14.03
C ASN A 132 5.10 -4.66 -14.85
N GLY A 133 4.75 -5.11 -16.08
CA GLY A 133 5.71 -5.55 -17.08
C GLY A 133 5.96 -7.05 -17.19
N ILE A 134 5.49 -7.88 -16.24
CA ILE A 134 5.60 -9.35 -16.30
C ILE A 134 4.24 -10.00 -16.02
N THR A 135 4.05 -11.23 -16.54
CA THR A 135 2.88 -12.07 -16.27
C THR A 135 3.11 -12.93 -15.03
N LEU A 136 2.04 -13.51 -14.46
CA LEU A 136 2.16 -14.49 -13.38
C LEU A 136 2.99 -15.70 -13.82
N LYS A 137 2.85 -16.11 -15.09
CA LYS A 137 3.65 -17.19 -15.64
C LYS A 137 5.14 -16.84 -15.67
N GLU A 138 5.52 -15.65 -16.17
CA GLU A 138 6.91 -15.20 -16.18
C GLU A 138 7.47 -15.08 -14.75
N MET A 139 6.66 -14.63 -13.80
CA MET A 139 7.04 -14.58 -12.39
C MET A 139 7.27 -15.99 -11.82
N THR A 140 6.43 -16.97 -12.20
CA THR A 140 6.59 -18.38 -11.83
C THR A 140 7.84 -19.01 -12.45
N ASP A 141 8.14 -18.70 -13.71
CA ASP A 141 9.36 -19.15 -14.37
C ASP A 141 10.62 -18.61 -13.64
N ILE A 142 10.59 -17.31 -13.25
CA ILE A 142 11.69 -16.70 -12.45
C ILE A 142 11.83 -17.37 -11.08
N TYR A 143 10.73 -17.69 -10.40
CA TYR A 143 10.73 -18.43 -9.14
C TYR A 143 11.40 -19.81 -9.32
N ASN A 144 10.93 -20.59 -10.30
CA ASN A 144 11.41 -21.95 -10.55
C ASN A 144 12.89 -21.97 -10.96
N ASP A 145 13.33 -20.99 -11.76
CA ASP A 145 14.74 -20.82 -12.12
C ASP A 145 15.62 -20.49 -10.89
N CYS A 146 15.10 -19.67 -9.97
CA CYS A 146 15.83 -19.23 -8.77
C CYS A 146 16.01 -20.36 -7.74
N TYR A 147 14.95 -21.15 -7.51
CA TYR A 147 14.92 -22.14 -6.40
C TYR A 147 15.04 -23.59 -6.86
N GLY A 148 14.92 -23.87 -8.16
CA GLY A 148 15.14 -25.18 -8.75
C GLY A 148 13.97 -26.15 -8.61
N GLU A 149 14.14 -27.34 -9.18
CA GLU A 149 13.06 -28.35 -9.33
C GLU A 149 12.49 -28.88 -8.00
N LYS A 150 13.27 -28.88 -6.91
CA LYS A 150 12.81 -29.42 -5.62
C LYS A 150 11.74 -28.54 -4.95
N GLU A 151 11.63 -27.30 -5.35
CA GLU A 151 10.75 -26.31 -4.75
C GLU A 151 9.83 -25.65 -5.79
N LYS A 152 9.56 -26.39 -6.86
CA LYS A 152 8.80 -25.90 -8.00
C LYS A 152 7.40 -25.47 -7.62
N ALA A 153 7.02 -24.25 -8.00
CA ALA A 153 5.66 -23.75 -7.92
C ALA A 153 4.92 -23.98 -9.23
N GLU A 154 3.64 -24.32 -9.15
CA GLU A 154 2.76 -24.38 -10.33
C GLU A 154 2.41 -22.98 -10.82
N LEU A 155 2.08 -22.08 -9.89
CA LEU A 155 1.78 -20.69 -10.16
C LEU A 155 2.15 -19.83 -8.93
N VAL A 156 2.92 -18.77 -9.17
CA VAL A 156 3.14 -17.70 -8.18
C VAL A 156 2.04 -16.66 -8.34
N HIS A 157 1.25 -16.48 -7.29
CA HIS A 157 0.21 -15.45 -7.24
C HIS A 157 0.83 -14.06 -7.06
N TYR A 158 0.14 -13.02 -7.53
CA TYR A 158 0.57 -11.65 -7.34
C TYR A 158 -0.11 -11.04 -6.11
N TYR A 159 0.69 -10.73 -5.10
CA TYR A 159 0.25 -10.04 -3.89
C TYR A 159 0.59 -8.56 -3.99
N GLY A 160 -0.43 -7.71 -3.89
CA GLY A 160 -0.27 -6.27 -3.95
C GLY A 160 0.49 -5.71 -2.76
N GLY A 161 1.45 -4.81 -3.01
CA GLY A 161 2.27 -4.16 -1.98
C GLY A 161 1.50 -3.13 -1.13
N GLU A 162 0.31 -2.78 -1.55
CA GLU A 162 -0.52 -1.75 -0.92
C GLU A 162 -1.17 -2.14 0.41
N PHE A 163 -1.21 -3.45 0.73
CA PHE A 163 -1.79 -3.94 1.97
C PHE A 163 -1.17 -5.30 2.35
N ILE A 164 -0.33 -5.29 3.37
CA ILE A 164 0.46 -6.43 3.81
C ILE A 164 0.36 -6.53 5.32
N SER A 165 -0.20 -7.63 5.84
CA SER A 165 -0.19 -7.91 7.27
C SER A 165 0.68 -9.13 7.56
N LEU A 166 1.66 -8.98 8.47
CA LEU A 166 2.68 -9.97 8.77
C LEU A 166 2.84 -10.17 10.27
N ARG A 167 3.07 -11.41 10.69
CA ARG A 167 3.52 -11.72 12.04
C ARG A 167 5.04 -11.53 12.16
N GLY A 168 5.55 -11.21 13.37
CA GLY A 168 6.96 -10.85 13.59
C GLY A 168 7.95 -11.93 13.18
N ASP A 169 7.68 -13.22 13.44
CA ASP A 169 8.53 -14.31 12.97
C ASP A 169 8.57 -14.43 11.44
N VAL A 170 7.47 -14.06 10.76
CA VAL A 170 7.40 -14.05 9.29
C VAL A 170 8.21 -12.88 8.73
N VAL A 171 8.23 -11.72 9.38
CA VAL A 171 9.09 -10.59 8.99
C VAL A 171 10.55 -11.02 8.97
N ALA A 172 11.02 -11.74 10.01
CA ALA A 172 12.38 -12.25 10.07
C ALA A 172 12.70 -13.23 8.92
N ARG A 173 11.79 -14.16 8.63
CA ARG A 173 11.93 -15.13 7.53
C ARG A 173 11.96 -14.46 6.15
N ILE A 174 11.17 -13.39 5.94
CA ILE A 174 11.23 -12.60 4.70
C ILE A 174 12.59 -11.94 4.56
N ASN A 175 13.12 -11.32 5.61
CA ASN A 175 14.43 -10.67 5.59
C ASN A 175 15.59 -11.66 5.35
N GLU A 176 15.46 -12.90 5.83
CA GLU A 176 16.42 -13.98 5.54
C GLU A 176 16.37 -14.44 4.07
N ALA A 177 15.15 -14.57 3.51
CA ALA A 177 14.95 -15.06 2.14
C ALA A 177 15.23 -14.02 1.05
N TYR A 178 14.95 -12.74 1.32
CA TYR A 178 15.03 -11.66 0.36
C TYR A 178 16.39 -11.49 -0.33
N PRO A 179 17.57 -11.56 0.35
CA PRO A 179 18.87 -11.35 -0.27
C PRO A 179 19.19 -12.32 -1.41
N THR A 180 18.79 -13.59 -1.29
CA THR A 180 18.99 -14.59 -2.35
C THR A 180 18.24 -14.19 -3.62
N LEU A 181 16.96 -13.86 -3.48
CA LEU A 181 16.13 -13.43 -4.61
C LEU A 181 16.62 -12.09 -5.21
N TRP A 182 17.04 -11.16 -4.36
CA TRP A 182 17.58 -9.88 -4.79
C TRP A 182 18.83 -10.04 -5.66
N ASN A 183 19.82 -10.82 -5.19
CA ASN A 183 21.06 -11.07 -5.92
C ASN A 183 20.79 -11.78 -7.24
N TYR A 184 19.93 -12.77 -7.24
CA TYR A 184 19.52 -13.46 -8.46
C TYR A 184 18.91 -12.51 -9.50
N ASN A 185 18.05 -11.57 -9.08
CA ASN A 185 17.46 -10.60 -9.97
C ASN A 185 18.47 -9.52 -10.43
N LEU A 186 19.48 -9.19 -9.64
CA LEU A 186 20.58 -8.33 -10.08
C LEU A 186 21.40 -8.99 -11.21
N GLU A 187 21.68 -10.30 -11.12
CA GLU A 187 22.36 -11.06 -12.16
C GLU A 187 21.51 -11.09 -13.45
N ARG A 188 20.21 -11.33 -13.36
CA ARG A 188 19.28 -11.29 -14.51
C ARG A 188 19.23 -9.89 -15.15
N PHE A 189 19.23 -8.85 -14.33
CA PHE A 189 19.29 -7.47 -14.83
C PHE A 189 20.59 -7.20 -15.61
N ALA A 190 21.74 -7.60 -15.05
CA ALA A 190 23.03 -7.46 -15.70
C ALA A 190 23.13 -8.24 -17.02
N ALA A 191 22.47 -9.40 -17.09
CA ALA A 191 22.37 -10.25 -18.28
C ALA A 191 21.25 -9.81 -19.26
N ASN A 192 20.55 -8.70 -18.99
CA ASN A 192 19.40 -8.22 -19.77
C ASN A 192 18.30 -9.28 -19.95
N GLN A 193 18.06 -10.08 -18.91
CA GLN A 193 17.02 -11.11 -18.87
C GLN A 193 15.73 -10.57 -18.20
N PRO A 194 14.57 -11.21 -18.45
CA PRO A 194 13.34 -10.95 -17.69
C PRO A 194 13.58 -11.11 -16.19
N LYS A 195 13.08 -10.20 -15.38
CA LYS A 195 13.28 -10.14 -13.93
C LYS A 195 12.05 -9.59 -13.22
N LEU A 196 11.99 -9.70 -11.90
CA LEU A 196 10.99 -9.05 -11.08
C LEU A 196 11.19 -7.53 -11.11
N ASN A 197 10.12 -6.77 -11.37
CA ASN A 197 10.23 -5.33 -11.67
C ASN A 197 9.95 -4.42 -10.46
N GLU A 198 9.18 -4.90 -9.48
CA GLU A 198 8.75 -4.13 -8.32
C GLU A 198 8.77 -4.96 -7.03
N GLU A 199 8.63 -4.32 -5.89
CA GLU A 199 8.67 -4.96 -4.58
C GLU A 199 7.55 -5.99 -4.38
N ALA A 200 6.35 -5.75 -4.96
CA ALA A 200 5.22 -6.67 -4.86
C ALA A 200 5.48 -8.01 -5.59
N HIS A 201 6.21 -7.99 -6.71
CA HIS A 201 6.68 -9.22 -7.35
C HIS A 201 7.65 -10.01 -6.43
N PHE A 202 8.57 -9.30 -5.77
CA PHE A 202 9.49 -9.93 -4.81
C PHE A 202 8.72 -10.50 -3.61
N LEU A 203 7.78 -9.74 -3.04
CA LEU A 203 6.91 -10.22 -1.97
C LEU A 203 6.19 -11.50 -2.38
N SER A 204 5.62 -11.54 -3.58
CA SER A 204 4.87 -12.67 -4.13
C SER A 204 5.72 -13.93 -4.23
N VAL A 205 6.94 -13.78 -4.76
CA VAL A 205 7.91 -14.87 -4.87
C VAL A 205 8.37 -15.37 -3.49
N VAL A 206 8.70 -14.44 -2.58
CA VAL A 206 9.12 -14.79 -1.21
C VAL A 206 7.96 -15.42 -0.43
N ALA A 207 6.74 -14.92 -0.56
CA ALA A 207 5.57 -15.49 0.10
C ALA A 207 5.31 -16.93 -0.35
N THR A 208 5.45 -17.21 -1.64
CA THR A 208 5.35 -18.57 -2.19
C THR A 208 6.47 -19.46 -1.63
N ARG A 209 7.70 -18.98 -1.65
CA ARG A 209 8.89 -19.70 -1.13
C ARG A 209 8.76 -20.09 0.34
N LEU A 210 8.22 -19.19 1.16
CA LEU A 210 8.07 -19.38 2.61
C LEU A 210 6.78 -20.11 2.99
N ASN A 211 5.92 -20.43 2.02
CA ASN A 211 4.59 -20.99 2.22
C ASN A 211 3.72 -20.16 3.16
N ILE A 212 3.76 -18.83 2.99
CA ILE A 212 2.95 -17.86 3.73
C ILE A 212 1.93 -17.17 2.81
N HIS A 213 1.81 -17.61 1.58
CA HIS A 213 0.90 -17.10 0.58
C HIS A 213 -0.56 -17.44 0.93
N ASN A 214 -1.44 -16.45 0.88
CA ASN A 214 -2.88 -16.58 1.11
C ASN A 214 -3.63 -15.35 0.57
N ASN A 215 -4.95 -15.40 0.58
CA ASN A 215 -5.82 -14.29 0.16
C ASN A 215 -6.69 -13.76 1.31
N ILE A 216 -6.25 -13.91 2.54
CA ILE A 216 -7.02 -13.53 3.74
C ILE A 216 -7.37 -12.05 3.71
N ALA A 217 -6.43 -11.20 3.28
CA ALA A 217 -6.66 -9.75 3.25
C ALA A 217 -7.79 -9.34 2.28
N ASN A 218 -8.14 -10.15 1.28
CA ASN A 218 -9.23 -9.84 0.35
C ASN A 218 -10.61 -9.71 1.03
N GLN A 219 -10.76 -10.22 2.25
CA GLN A 219 -11.98 -10.05 3.06
C GLN A 219 -12.06 -8.66 3.69
N TYR A 220 -10.93 -7.95 3.80
CA TYR A 220 -10.81 -6.67 4.52
C TYR A 220 -10.56 -5.49 3.60
N VAL A 221 -9.87 -5.70 2.48
CA VAL A 221 -9.44 -4.65 1.55
C VAL A 221 -9.73 -5.02 0.10
N LYS A 222 -10.03 -4.02 -0.70
CA LYS A 222 -10.12 -4.14 -2.17
C LYS A 222 -9.53 -2.88 -2.81
N ARG A 223 -8.86 -3.05 -3.94
CA ARG A 223 -8.39 -1.96 -4.80
C ARG A 223 -9.59 -1.36 -5.54
N LEU A 224 -10.10 -0.24 -5.03
CA LEU A 224 -11.30 0.43 -5.51
C LEU A 224 -10.95 1.49 -6.55
N TRP A 225 -10.92 1.08 -7.81
CA TRP A 225 -10.77 2.01 -8.92
C TRP A 225 -12.09 2.70 -9.21
N THR A 226 -12.11 4.03 -9.10
CA THR A 226 -13.27 4.90 -9.37
C THR A 226 -13.11 5.66 -10.69
N TYR A 227 -12.15 5.24 -11.53
CA TYR A 227 -11.87 5.85 -12.82
C TYR A 227 -13.01 5.57 -13.81
N PRO A 228 -13.54 6.58 -14.56
CA PRO A 228 -14.71 6.38 -15.41
C PRO A 228 -14.59 5.31 -16.49
N LYS A 229 -13.37 5.03 -16.97
CA LYS A 229 -13.10 4.00 -17.98
C LYS A 229 -12.71 2.65 -17.38
N TYR A 230 -12.42 2.61 -16.09
CA TYR A 230 -12.04 1.41 -15.37
C TYR A 230 -12.53 1.54 -13.92
N ASN A 231 -13.69 0.96 -13.64
CA ASN A 231 -14.34 1.02 -12.34
C ASN A 231 -14.48 -0.39 -11.78
N THR A 232 -13.88 -0.64 -10.62
CA THR A 232 -13.97 -1.93 -9.92
C THR A 232 -14.87 -1.86 -8.68
N VAL A 233 -15.51 -0.70 -8.44
CA VAL A 233 -16.38 -0.53 -7.27
C VAL A 233 -17.71 -1.22 -7.50
N GLU A 234 -18.14 -2.02 -6.52
CA GLU A 234 -19.36 -2.79 -6.53
C GLU A 234 -20.21 -2.52 -5.29
N LYS A 235 -21.48 -2.88 -5.36
CA LYS A 235 -22.37 -2.82 -4.21
C LYS A 235 -21.89 -3.83 -3.16
N GLY A 236 -21.72 -3.37 -1.92
CA GLY A 236 -21.16 -4.16 -0.80
C GLY A 236 -19.74 -3.74 -0.45
N ASP A 237 -18.98 -3.10 -1.36
CA ASP A 237 -17.62 -2.62 -1.08
C ASP A 237 -17.58 -1.58 0.05
N GLU A 238 -18.70 -0.90 0.32
CA GLU A 238 -18.85 0.01 1.47
C GLU A 238 -18.75 -0.71 2.83
N GLN A 239 -18.84 -2.03 2.84
CA GLN A 239 -18.71 -2.86 4.05
C GLN A 239 -17.26 -3.26 4.35
N LEU A 240 -16.33 -3.09 3.40
CA LEU A 240 -14.92 -3.40 3.59
C LEU A 240 -14.33 -2.59 4.75
N ALA A 241 -13.41 -3.20 5.48
CA ALA A 241 -12.73 -2.55 6.59
C ALA A 241 -11.70 -1.51 6.12
N VAL A 242 -11.10 -1.74 4.96
CA VAL A 242 -10.16 -0.80 4.35
C VAL A 242 -10.54 -0.55 2.89
N TRP A 243 -10.60 0.73 2.52
CA TRP A 243 -10.78 1.15 1.13
C TRP A 243 -9.44 1.61 0.57
N HIS A 244 -8.85 0.86 -0.35
CA HIS A 244 -7.69 1.32 -1.11
C HIS A 244 -8.16 2.06 -2.36
N LEU A 245 -7.77 3.33 -2.51
CA LEU A 245 -8.38 4.31 -3.40
C LEU A 245 -7.35 4.99 -4.34
N PRO A 246 -6.68 4.23 -5.25
CA PRO A 246 -5.54 4.75 -6.02
C PRO A 246 -5.88 5.97 -6.89
N TYR A 247 -7.11 6.02 -7.42
CA TYR A 247 -7.56 7.09 -8.29
C TYR A 247 -7.96 8.36 -7.54
N GLU A 248 -8.22 8.26 -6.23
CA GLU A 248 -8.80 9.34 -5.42
C GLU A 248 -7.76 10.28 -4.79
N LYS A 249 -6.46 10.03 -4.92
CA LYS A 249 -5.39 10.85 -4.33
C LYS A 249 -5.58 12.36 -4.55
N LYS A 250 -5.87 12.77 -5.79
CA LYS A 250 -6.11 14.18 -6.19
C LYS A 250 -7.60 14.58 -6.19
N ARG A 251 -8.48 13.75 -5.65
CA ARG A 251 -9.95 13.91 -5.69
C ARG A 251 -10.55 13.73 -4.30
N GLY A 252 -11.19 12.60 -4.05
CA GLY A 252 -11.88 12.32 -2.79
C GLY A 252 -10.96 12.38 -1.56
N LEU A 253 -9.76 11.81 -1.64
CA LEU A 253 -8.79 11.86 -0.54
C LEU A 253 -8.27 13.28 -0.29
N TYR A 254 -8.05 14.08 -1.35
CA TYR A 254 -7.71 15.47 -1.19
C TYR A 254 -8.83 16.29 -0.54
N LEU A 255 -10.09 15.97 -0.81
CA LEU A 255 -11.22 16.62 -0.14
C LEU A 255 -11.32 16.20 1.33
N LEU A 256 -11.04 14.94 1.65
CA LEU A 256 -10.93 14.47 3.03
C LEU A 256 -9.75 15.12 3.76
N TYR A 257 -8.60 15.29 3.11
CA TYR A 257 -7.50 16.09 3.65
C TYR A 257 -7.98 17.49 4.08
N LYS A 258 -8.66 18.22 3.20
CA LYS A 258 -9.18 19.55 3.53
C LYS A 258 -10.20 19.53 4.67
N HIS A 259 -10.90 18.43 4.85
CA HIS A 259 -11.83 18.25 5.95
C HIS A 259 -11.13 18.03 7.28
N PHE A 260 -10.05 17.23 7.30
CA PHE A 260 -9.39 16.78 8.51
C PHE A 260 -8.15 17.59 8.92
N VAL A 261 -7.57 18.39 8.04
CA VAL A 261 -6.26 19.03 8.28
C VAL A 261 -6.20 19.92 9.54
N ASN A 262 -7.34 20.47 9.97
CA ASN A 262 -7.43 21.29 11.18
C ASN A 262 -8.08 20.56 12.36
N HIS A 263 -8.81 19.45 12.11
CA HIS A 263 -9.52 18.67 13.11
C HIS A 263 -9.48 17.18 12.69
N PRO A 264 -8.40 16.44 13.03
CA PRO A 264 -8.21 15.06 12.56
C PRO A 264 -8.98 14.04 13.41
N THR A 265 -10.26 14.31 13.67
CA THR A 265 -11.17 13.45 14.44
C THR A 265 -12.57 13.45 13.85
N PHE A 266 -13.34 12.45 14.16
CA PHE A 266 -14.77 12.37 13.90
C PHE A 266 -15.47 11.52 14.96
N ASP A 267 -16.63 11.97 15.45
CA ASP A 267 -17.39 11.28 16.50
C ASP A 267 -18.54 10.46 15.90
N ASP A 268 -19.09 10.91 14.75
CA ASP A 268 -20.18 10.24 14.05
C ASP A 268 -19.62 9.44 12.84
N GLU A 269 -19.45 8.16 13.05
CA GLU A 269 -18.94 7.23 12.02
C GLU A 269 -19.90 7.12 10.81
N GLU A 270 -21.20 7.21 11.01
CA GLU A 270 -22.17 7.14 9.91
C GLU A 270 -22.08 8.38 9.03
N ALA A 271 -22.02 9.57 9.65
CA ALA A 271 -21.81 10.82 8.93
C ALA A 271 -20.46 10.83 8.20
N PHE A 272 -19.39 10.31 8.83
CA PHE A 272 -18.10 10.16 8.18
C PHE A 272 -18.17 9.22 6.99
N ARG A 273 -18.75 8.02 7.13
CA ARG A 273 -18.91 7.05 6.03
C ARG A 273 -19.70 7.63 4.86
N LYS A 274 -20.79 8.33 5.12
CA LYS A 274 -21.58 9.05 4.08
C LYS A 274 -20.71 10.09 3.36
N LYS A 275 -19.91 10.86 4.09
CA LYS A 275 -19.00 11.87 3.51
C LYS A 275 -17.90 11.21 2.68
N ALA A 276 -17.23 10.18 3.21
CA ALA A 276 -16.21 9.43 2.50
C ALA A 276 -16.77 8.83 1.21
N SER A 277 -17.94 8.17 1.27
CA SER A 277 -18.67 7.65 0.10
C SER A 277 -18.95 8.73 -0.93
N ALA A 278 -19.49 9.88 -0.51
CA ALA A 278 -19.78 10.99 -1.40
C ALA A 278 -18.52 11.54 -2.08
N TYR A 279 -17.37 11.58 -1.39
CA TYR A 279 -16.12 12.10 -1.93
C TYR A 279 -15.39 11.09 -2.81
N THR A 280 -15.36 9.82 -2.43
CA THR A 280 -14.60 8.79 -3.13
C THR A 280 -15.39 8.02 -4.18
N GLY A 281 -16.73 7.98 -4.07
CA GLY A 281 -17.60 7.27 -4.99
C GLY A 281 -17.76 5.77 -4.67
N VAL A 282 -17.55 5.38 -3.42
CA VAL A 282 -17.80 4.03 -2.93
C VAL A 282 -19.16 4.05 -2.18
N PRO A 283 -20.11 3.16 -2.51
CA PRO A 283 -20.07 2.09 -3.52
C PRO A 283 -20.49 2.56 -4.94
N THR A 284 -20.79 3.83 -5.12
CA THR A 284 -21.29 4.31 -6.41
C THR A 284 -20.70 5.65 -6.82
N VAL A 285 -20.10 5.71 -8.00
CA VAL A 285 -19.59 6.94 -8.60
C VAL A 285 -20.74 7.74 -9.21
N THR A 286 -21.23 8.74 -8.51
CA THR A 286 -22.33 9.60 -8.97
C THR A 286 -21.89 10.63 -10.02
N PHE A 287 -22.84 11.15 -10.80
CA PHE A 287 -22.59 12.26 -11.75
C PHE A 287 -22.10 13.53 -11.03
N GLY A 288 -22.69 13.86 -9.88
CA GLY A 288 -22.25 14.99 -9.07
C GLY A 288 -20.79 14.86 -8.59
N LYS A 289 -20.36 13.65 -8.24
CA LYS A 289 -18.95 13.38 -7.93
C LYS A 289 -18.05 13.67 -9.13
N ARG A 290 -18.40 13.21 -10.33
CA ARG A 290 -17.59 13.44 -11.55
C ARG A 290 -17.38 14.92 -11.84
N ILE A 291 -18.42 15.74 -11.69
CA ILE A 291 -18.33 17.21 -11.84
C ILE A 291 -17.39 17.80 -10.79
N ARG A 292 -17.55 17.42 -9.54
CA ARG A 292 -16.69 17.88 -8.44
C ARG A 292 -15.23 17.49 -8.64
N ASP A 293 -14.97 16.27 -9.08
CA ASP A 293 -13.62 15.79 -9.39
C ASP A 293 -12.97 16.62 -10.50
N PHE A 294 -13.71 16.92 -11.55
CA PHE A 294 -13.24 17.79 -12.64
C PHE A 294 -12.84 19.18 -12.12
N ILE A 295 -13.69 19.81 -11.32
CA ILE A 295 -13.42 21.13 -10.71
C ILE A 295 -12.19 21.03 -9.79
N THR A 296 -12.11 20.02 -8.95
CA THR A 296 -10.98 19.84 -8.02
C THR A 296 -9.65 19.72 -8.75
N ILE A 297 -9.60 18.92 -9.82
CA ILE A 297 -8.39 18.76 -10.65
C ILE A 297 -8.02 20.06 -11.36
N LEU A 298 -9.02 20.80 -11.87
CA LEU A 298 -8.77 22.10 -12.52
C LEU A 298 -8.14 23.09 -11.55
N LEU A 299 -8.68 23.19 -10.34
CA LEU A 299 -8.15 24.09 -9.30
C LEU A 299 -6.73 23.70 -8.86
N LEU A 300 -6.44 22.40 -8.75
CA LEU A 300 -5.08 21.91 -8.43
C LEU A 300 -4.08 22.29 -9.52
N LYS A 301 -4.46 22.15 -10.81
CA LYS A 301 -3.60 22.54 -11.94
C LYS A 301 -3.33 24.04 -12.00
N ILE A 302 -4.32 24.87 -11.63
CA ILE A 302 -4.15 26.32 -11.55
C ILE A 302 -3.14 26.68 -10.45
N LYS A 303 -3.29 26.07 -9.25
CA LYS A 303 -2.34 26.27 -8.14
C LYS A 303 -0.92 25.88 -8.52
N ASP A 304 -0.74 24.73 -9.19
CA ASP A 304 0.59 24.25 -9.62
C ASP A 304 1.28 25.24 -10.56
N LYS A 305 0.50 25.91 -11.45
CA LYS A 305 1.01 26.93 -12.35
C LYS A 305 1.31 28.29 -11.69
N CYS A 306 0.70 28.58 -10.54
CA CYS A 306 0.93 29.85 -9.81
C CYS A 306 2.12 29.78 -8.84
N ILE A 307 2.73 28.60 -8.66
CA ILE A 307 3.91 28.40 -7.79
C ILE A 307 5.22 28.53 -8.61
N TYR A 308 5.11 28.63 -9.93
CA TYR A 308 6.21 28.93 -10.88
C TYR A 308 5.98 30.29 -11.56
#